data_402b570fe92523c0c592b52e4bc74938
#
_entry.id   402b570fe92523c0c592b52e4bc74938
#
_cell.length_a   1.000
_cell.length_b   1.000
_cell.length_c   1.000
_cell.angle_alpha   90.00
_cell.angle_beta   90.00
_cell.angle_gamma   90.00
#
_symmetry.space_group_name_H-M   'P 1'
#
loop_
_entity.id
_entity.type
_entity.pdbx_description
1 polymer ?
#
loop_
_entity_poly.entity_id
_entity_poly.type
_entity_poly.pdbx_seq_one_letter_code
_entity_poly.pdbx_strand_id
1 'polypeptide(L)'
;MYSTLNQWSQALHSGSQRLAAFAFVMLSLNASWVVADTDTTATLRGFVDVDNVTVTLVHEPTGLTKTQELGADRNFSFTFLPVGGPYTISAKSADRETSITDAFLTLYQNPPIGLTLADTAIEEVLVYGQKTISQGFGTGTTLDRRAMDGVPTVDRSIADFARLDPRVNINAATSNIQISAMGVNNRFNDFQIDGVSNNDPFGLNASGFGTLRNPISMDFVDQIAVDLTPFDVSRKGTTGATIAVVTKSGTNEFDGSIYYTKRDEGSVGDLPNGSEFPVFEEEIFSATLSGPIIKDKLFFFVGYEEFERTEPFAYGPAGSGAQNESEVATADVFERIAKIAQDRYAFNAGDFQNLSFPETAEEYTAKLDWNASDSHRFQALYRFKEELNVNNTGRNKFSSVSYTKPPQTERYSFTYWGDLTDRLRVKARFTDYSFSEDAESGGGLIPHFTVTYQTADGSDDIEFGGEKYRGANFIEVANQTFTFKADYQIGQHLITAGFESFDGTVTNQFLARYNGEIDFDSIEDFEAGEWSYLRFQVPAAGINDLDSITANFDVEQFTYYLQDEWAASDVLDLQFGVRVDSLKT
;
A
#
# COMPACT_ATOMS: atom_id res chain seq x y z
N MET A 1 -18.97 -1.40 25.58
CA MET A 1 -19.16 -2.84 25.46
C MET A 1 -20.46 -3.27 24.74
N TYR A 2 -21.55 -2.51 24.76
CA TYR A 2 -22.77 -2.79 23.98
C TYR A 2 -22.78 -2.15 22.57
N SER A 3 -21.98 -1.11 22.34
CA SER A 3 -21.85 -0.45 21.01
C SER A 3 -20.96 -1.24 20.05
N THR A 4 -19.89 -1.86 20.53
CA THR A 4 -18.97 -2.67 19.73
C THR A 4 -19.63 -3.96 19.20
N LEU A 5 -20.51 -4.60 20.00
CA LEU A 5 -21.23 -5.79 19.53
C LEU A 5 -22.21 -5.50 18.40
N ASN A 6 -22.79 -4.30 18.34
CA ASN A 6 -23.68 -3.91 17.25
C ASN A 6 -22.94 -3.61 15.94
N GLN A 7 -21.73 -3.02 16.01
CA GLN A 7 -20.91 -2.80 14.83
C GLN A 7 -20.43 -4.13 14.23
N TRP A 8 -20.01 -5.07 15.08
CA TRP A 8 -19.63 -6.42 14.61
C TRP A 8 -20.79 -7.19 13.97
N SER A 9 -22.02 -7.03 14.49
CA SER A 9 -23.19 -7.66 13.89
C SER A 9 -23.58 -7.06 12.54
N GLN A 10 -23.37 -5.76 12.34
CA GLN A 10 -23.62 -5.12 11.05
C GLN A 10 -22.53 -5.44 10.03
N ALA A 11 -21.25 -5.50 10.44
CA ALA A 11 -20.15 -5.93 9.58
C ALA A 11 -20.32 -7.39 9.13
N LEU A 12 -20.72 -8.29 10.04
CA LEU A 12 -20.99 -9.69 9.69
C LEU A 12 -22.21 -9.85 8.78
N HIS A 13 -23.26 -9.02 8.93
CA HIS A 13 -24.43 -9.05 8.04
C HIS A 13 -24.09 -8.51 6.64
N SER A 14 -23.27 -7.48 6.52
CA SER A 14 -22.82 -6.97 5.22
C SER A 14 -21.87 -7.94 4.52
N GLY A 15 -20.95 -8.56 5.27
CA GLY A 15 -20.03 -9.56 4.73
C GLY A 15 -20.73 -10.83 4.21
N SER A 16 -21.75 -11.32 4.93
CA SER A 16 -22.48 -12.51 4.49
C SER A 16 -23.39 -12.26 3.27
N GLN A 17 -23.95 -11.05 3.15
CA GLN A 17 -24.71 -10.68 1.95
C GLN A 17 -23.79 -10.45 0.74
N ARG A 18 -22.58 -9.93 0.96
CA ARG A 18 -21.57 -9.76 -0.08
C ARG A 18 -20.99 -11.11 -0.55
N LEU A 19 -20.77 -12.05 0.37
CA LEU A 19 -20.40 -13.44 0.02
C LEU A 19 -21.49 -14.19 -0.76
N ALA A 20 -22.75 -13.98 -0.42
CA ALA A 20 -23.88 -14.55 -1.17
C ALA A 20 -24.06 -13.89 -2.55
N ALA A 21 -23.82 -12.59 -2.67
CA ALA A 21 -23.76 -11.88 -3.94
C ALA A 21 -22.58 -12.37 -4.81
N PHE A 22 -21.45 -12.70 -4.18
CA PHE A 22 -20.26 -13.24 -4.85
C PHE A 22 -20.52 -14.64 -5.47
N ALA A 23 -21.24 -15.51 -4.77
CA ALA A 23 -21.65 -16.82 -5.30
C ALA A 23 -22.72 -16.69 -6.41
N PHE A 24 -23.53 -15.64 -6.39
CA PHE A 24 -24.57 -15.40 -7.41
C PHE A 24 -24.01 -14.77 -8.69
N VAL A 25 -22.95 -13.95 -8.59
CA VAL A 25 -22.23 -13.35 -9.74
C VAL A 25 -21.52 -14.42 -10.58
N MET A 26 -21.06 -15.51 -9.95
CA MET A 26 -20.46 -16.64 -10.67
C MET A 26 -21.47 -17.46 -11.50
N LEU A 27 -22.76 -17.28 -11.27
CA LEU A 27 -23.84 -18.03 -11.97
C LEU A 27 -24.58 -17.21 -13.04
N SER A 28 -24.33 -15.90 -13.14
CA SER A 28 -25.00 -15.01 -14.10
C SER A 28 -24.02 -14.30 -15.05
N LEU A 29 -23.02 -15.02 -15.57
CA LEU A 29 -22.12 -14.52 -16.62
C LEU A 29 -22.88 -14.39 -17.96
N ASN A 30 -23.75 -13.42 -18.02
CA ASN A 30 -24.10 -12.77 -19.28
C ASN A 30 -23.24 -11.50 -19.39
N ALA A 31 -22.20 -11.66 -20.19
CA ALA A 31 -21.37 -10.63 -20.82
C ALA A 31 -21.60 -9.18 -20.41
N SER A 32 -20.68 -8.62 -19.63
CA SER A 32 -20.21 -7.24 -19.82
C SER A 32 -19.10 -6.89 -18.81
N TRP A 33 -17.96 -6.42 -19.34
CA TRP A 33 -17.03 -5.41 -18.81
C TRP A 33 -15.86 -5.89 -17.92
N VAL A 34 -14.63 -5.64 -18.36
CA VAL A 34 -13.40 -6.25 -17.85
C VAL A 34 -12.16 -5.32 -17.89
N VAL A 35 -11.19 -5.36 -16.94
CA VAL A 35 -10.14 -4.36 -16.67
C VAL A 35 -8.74 -4.89 -16.35
N ALA A 36 -7.66 -4.27 -16.83
CA ALA A 36 -6.29 -4.71 -16.73
C ALA A 36 -5.59 -4.41 -15.38
N ASP A 37 -4.72 -5.27 -15.02
CA ASP A 37 -4.03 -5.39 -13.77
C ASP A 37 -2.51 -5.53 -14.00
N THR A 38 -1.71 -5.00 -13.08
CA THR A 38 -0.27 -5.23 -13.09
C THR A 38 0.02 -6.65 -12.64
N ASP A 39 0.96 -7.29 -13.32
CA ASP A 39 1.29 -8.68 -13.07
C ASP A 39 2.07 -8.84 -11.76
N THR A 40 1.66 -9.81 -10.93
CA THR A 40 2.35 -10.23 -9.70
C THR A 40 3.03 -11.57 -9.87
N THR A 41 3.16 -12.00 -11.11
CA THR A 41 3.68 -13.30 -11.50
C THR A 41 4.92 -13.14 -12.37
N ALA A 42 5.72 -14.18 -12.38
CA ALA A 42 6.90 -14.25 -13.23
C ALA A 42 6.58 -14.84 -14.60
N THR A 43 7.38 -14.47 -15.58
CA THR A 43 7.42 -15.12 -16.90
C THR A 43 8.81 -15.71 -17.10
N LEU A 44 8.87 -16.98 -17.50
CA LEU A 44 10.10 -17.66 -17.90
C LEU A 44 10.05 -17.99 -19.38
N ARG A 45 11.07 -17.59 -20.11
CA ARG A 45 11.27 -17.91 -21.53
C ARG A 45 12.55 -18.69 -21.73
N GLY A 46 12.62 -19.40 -22.81
CA GLY A 46 13.85 -20.12 -23.17
C GLY A 46 13.75 -20.81 -24.52
N PHE A 47 14.83 -21.46 -24.85
CA PHE A 47 14.95 -22.26 -26.08
C PHE A 47 15.63 -23.58 -25.82
N VAL A 48 15.40 -24.54 -26.70
CA VAL A 48 16.05 -25.87 -26.70
C VAL A 48 16.79 -26.06 -28.01
N ASP A 49 17.94 -26.68 -27.99
CA ASP A 49 18.81 -26.84 -29.16
C ASP A 49 18.35 -27.94 -30.13
N VAL A 50 17.36 -28.77 -29.77
CA VAL A 50 16.83 -29.87 -30.60
C VAL A 50 15.31 -29.77 -30.76
N ASP A 51 14.77 -30.46 -31.80
CA ASP A 51 13.33 -30.49 -32.08
C ASP A 51 12.64 -31.63 -31.31
N ASN A 52 11.31 -31.57 -31.19
CA ASN A 52 10.43 -32.56 -30.57
C ASN A 52 10.81 -32.86 -29.11
N VAL A 53 10.80 -31.83 -28.30
CA VAL A 53 11.15 -31.85 -26.88
C VAL A 53 9.94 -31.48 -26.04
N THR A 54 9.76 -32.15 -24.92
CA THR A 54 8.86 -31.75 -23.86
C THR A 54 9.65 -30.99 -22.80
N VAL A 55 9.26 -29.75 -22.56
CA VAL A 55 9.81 -28.92 -21.46
C VAL A 55 8.84 -28.95 -20.29
N THR A 56 9.35 -29.34 -19.13
CA THR A 56 8.57 -29.36 -17.86
C THR A 56 9.21 -28.43 -16.87
N LEU A 57 8.36 -27.63 -16.21
CA LEU A 57 8.73 -26.71 -15.15
C LEU A 57 7.97 -27.11 -13.87
N VAL A 58 8.69 -27.27 -12.77
CA VAL A 58 8.13 -27.60 -11.46
C VAL A 58 8.49 -26.51 -10.46
N HIS A 59 7.51 -25.93 -9.78
CA HIS A 59 7.70 -25.07 -8.63
C HIS A 59 7.76 -25.97 -7.38
N GLU A 60 8.95 -26.25 -6.88
CA GLU A 60 9.17 -27.22 -5.80
C GLU A 60 8.37 -26.90 -4.52
N PRO A 61 8.24 -25.62 -4.08
CA PRO A 61 7.52 -25.30 -2.85
C PRO A 61 6.03 -25.67 -2.87
N THR A 62 5.39 -25.69 -4.06
CA THR A 62 3.94 -25.96 -4.18
C THR A 62 3.59 -27.16 -5.04
N GLY A 63 4.60 -27.81 -5.67
CA GLY A 63 4.38 -28.91 -6.61
C GLY A 63 3.68 -28.50 -7.91
N LEU A 64 3.46 -27.18 -8.15
CA LEU A 64 2.87 -26.70 -9.40
C LEU A 64 3.74 -27.12 -10.58
N THR A 65 3.18 -27.90 -11.49
CA THR A 65 3.87 -28.43 -12.66
C THR A 65 3.25 -27.83 -13.94
N LYS A 66 4.10 -27.37 -14.85
CA LYS A 66 3.68 -26.91 -16.18
C LYS A 66 4.51 -27.60 -17.25
N THR A 67 3.87 -27.97 -18.33
CA THR A 67 4.52 -28.71 -19.43
C THR A 67 4.17 -28.07 -20.77
N GLN A 68 5.16 -28.00 -21.66
CA GLN A 68 4.98 -27.53 -23.03
C GLN A 68 5.67 -28.47 -23.99
N GLU A 69 4.95 -28.92 -25.02
CA GLU A 69 5.51 -29.73 -26.10
C GLU A 69 5.99 -28.81 -27.23
N LEU A 70 7.27 -28.96 -27.60
CA LEU A 70 7.91 -28.17 -28.64
C LEU A 70 8.10 -29.04 -29.87
N GLY A 71 7.68 -28.54 -31.04
CA GLY A 71 7.94 -29.15 -32.33
C GLY A 71 9.24 -28.63 -32.98
N ALA A 72 9.13 -28.13 -34.21
CA ALA A 72 10.23 -27.41 -34.87
C ALA A 72 10.42 -25.97 -34.31
N ASP A 73 9.45 -25.45 -33.60
CA ASP A 73 9.59 -24.23 -32.84
C ASP A 73 10.21 -24.55 -31.49
N ARG A 74 11.49 -24.23 -31.35
CA ARG A 74 12.33 -24.60 -30.22
C ARG A 74 12.18 -23.69 -29.02
N ASN A 75 11.30 -22.67 -29.10
CA ASN A 75 11.12 -21.70 -28.05
C ASN A 75 9.97 -22.10 -27.12
N PHE A 76 10.19 -21.93 -25.82
CA PHE A 76 9.15 -22.10 -24.81
C PHE A 76 8.93 -20.82 -24.02
N SER A 77 7.72 -20.68 -23.46
CA SER A 77 7.36 -19.60 -22.58
C SER A 77 6.34 -20.08 -21.57
N PHE A 78 6.63 -19.89 -20.29
CA PHE A 78 5.71 -20.10 -19.19
C PHE A 78 5.41 -18.74 -18.54
N THR A 79 4.16 -18.30 -18.59
CA THR A 79 3.68 -17.06 -17.97
C THR A 79 2.86 -17.36 -16.72
N PHE A 80 2.57 -16.33 -15.92
CA PHE A 80 1.77 -16.43 -14.70
C PHE A 80 2.33 -17.40 -13.65
N LEU A 81 3.66 -17.47 -13.54
CA LEU A 81 4.35 -18.28 -12.54
C LEU A 81 4.40 -17.58 -11.19
N PRO A 82 4.29 -18.27 -10.06
CA PRO A 82 4.64 -17.70 -8.76
C PRO A 82 6.05 -17.09 -8.79
N VAL A 83 6.26 -15.96 -8.14
CA VAL A 83 7.62 -15.44 -7.92
C VAL A 83 8.34 -16.28 -6.85
N GLY A 84 9.65 -16.18 -6.78
CA GLY A 84 10.45 -16.97 -5.86
C GLY A 84 10.90 -18.31 -6.47
N GLY A 85 10.85 -19.38 -5.70
CA GLY A 85 11.31 -20.71 -6.07
C GLY A 85 11.70 -21.51 -4.84
N PRO A 86 12.50 -22.61 -4.98
CA PRO A 86 13.20 -23.02 -6.23
C PRO A 86 12.28 -23.63 -7.28
N TYR A 87 12.71 -23.51 -8.52
CA TYR A 87 12.12 -24.18 -9.68
C TYR A 87 13.10 -25.22 -10.25
N THR A 88 12.54 -26.32 -10.72
CA THR A 88 13.24 -27.28 -11.59
C THR A 88 12.67 -27.17 -13.00
N ILE A 89 13.52 -26.91 -13.99
CA ILE A 89 13.18 -26.85 -15.41
C ILE A 89 13.89 -27.97 -16.13
N SER A 90 13.13 -28.89 -16.72
CA SER A 90 13.69 -30.03 -17.46
C SER A 90 13.23 -30.03 -18.90
N ALA A 91 14.11 -30.52 -19.80
CA ALA A 91 13.79 -30.73 -21.20
C ALA A 91 14.11 -32.21 -21.55
N LYS A 92 13.15 -32.89 -22.17
CA LYS A 92 13.23 -34.30 -22.51
C LYS A 92 12.85 -34.57 -23.95
N SER A 93 13.71 -35.22 -24.67
CA SER A 93 13.46 -35.85 -25.97
C SER A 93 13.37 -37.38 -25.82
N ALA A 94 13.24 -38.12 -26.93
CA ALA A 94 13.04 -39.57 -26.88
C ALA A 94 14.16 -40.33 -26.13
N ASP A 95 15.41 -39.87 -26.20
CA ASP A 95 16.61 -40.53 -25.71
C ASP A 95 17.51 -39.66 -24.81
N ARG A 96 17.11 -38.40 -24.55
CA ARG A 96 17.94 -37.42 -23.81
C ARG A 96 17.11 -36.58 -22.90
N GLU A 97 17.74 -36.20 -21.78
CA GLU A 97 17.11 -35.31 -20.78
C GLU A 97 18.19 -34.37 -20.21
N THR A 98 17.80 -33.12 -19.99
CA THR A 98 18.61 -32.13 -19.29
C THR A 98 17.74 -31.37 -18.30
N SER A 99 18.34 -30.85 -17.23
CA SER A 99 17.57 -30.04 -16.24
C SER A 99 18.43 -28.95 -15.64
N ILE A 100 17.77 -27.89 -15.23
CA ILE A 100 18.25 -26.79 -14.36
C ILE A 100 17.46 -26.87 -13.08
N THR A 101 18.13 -26.98 -11.95
CA THR A 101 17.52 -26.97 -10.61
C THR A 101 17.84 -25.66 -9.90
N ASP A 102 17.14 -25.40 -8.78
CA ASP A 102 17.37 -24.24 -7.92
C ASP A 102 17.22 -22.87 -8.63
N ALA A 103 16.41 -22.82 -9.68
CA ALA A 103 16.11 -21.56 -10.35
C ALA A 103 15.11 -20.72 -9.52
N PHE A 104 15.36 -19.42 -9.40
CA PHE A 104 14.47 -18.47 -8.73
C PHE A 104 13.96 -17.45 -9.74
N LEU A 105 12.66 -17.24 -9.73
CA LEU A 105 12.01 -16.29 -10.62
C LEU A 105 11.63 -15.01 -9.88
N THR A 106 11.94 -13.89 -10.52
CA THR A 106 11.63 -12.56 -9.98
C THR A 106 10.51 -11.90 -10.75
N LEU A 107 9.90 -10.93 -10.12
CA LEU A 107 8.94 -10.03 -10.77
C LEU A 107 9.71 -9.24 -11.87
N TYR A 108 9.25 -9.26 -13.10
CA TYR A 108 9.74 -8.49 -14.25
C TYR A 108 11.11 -8.87 -14.85
N GLN A 109 11.99 -9.60 -14.17
CA GLN A 109 13.39 -9.75 -14.58
C GLN A 109 13.86 -11.20 -14.58
N ASN A 110 13.46 -11.96 -15.61
CA ASN A 110 13.91 -13.33 -15.79
C ASN A 110 14.56 -13.47 -17.17
N PRO A 111 15.89 -13.62 -17.26
CA PRO A 111 16.59 -13.81 -18.53
C PRO A 111 16.13 -15.10 -19.20
N PRO A 112 16.08 -15.15 -20.54
CA PRO A 112 15.82 -16.40 -21.26
C PRO A 112 16.86 -17.46 -20.94
N ILE A 113 16.43 -18.71 -20.80
CA ILE A 113 17.33 -19.85 -20.53
C ILE A 113 17.49 -20.75 -21.76
N GLY A 114 18.68 -21.27 -21.96
CA GLY A 114 18.97 -22.29 -22.98
C GLY A 114 19.09 -23.66 -22.35
N LEU A 115 18.40 -24.65 -22.90
CA LEU A 115 18.49 -26.06 -22.50
C LEU A 115 19.13 -26.84 -23.63
N THR A 116 20.30 -27.47 -23.35
CA THR A 116 21.10 -28.18 -24.35
C THR A 116 20.96 -29.69 -24.17
N LEU A 117 20.47 -30.37 -25.21
CA LEU A 117 20.36 -31.83 -25.28
C LEU A 117 21.31 -32.44 -26.30
N ALA A 118 22.06 -31.63 -27.08
CA ALA A 118 23.02 -32.14 -28.06
C ALA A 118 24.23 -32.88 -27.42
N ASP A 119 24.87 -33.80 -28.14
CA ASP A 119 25.94 -34.72 -27.68
C ASP A 119 27.30 -34.03 -27.35
N THR A 120 27.29 -32.85 -26.79
CA THR A 120 28.50 -32.26 -26.23
C THR A 120 28.51 -32.54 -24.74
N ALA A 121 29.44 -33.41 -24.30
CA ALA A 121 29.73 -33.58 -22.88
C ALA A 121 30.15 -32.22 -22.28
N ILE A 122 29.18 -31.48 -21.79
CA ILE A 122 29.40 -30.25 -21.05
C ILE A 122 28.96 -30.52 -19.63
N GLU A 123 29.92 -30.33 -18.73
CA GLU A 123 29.70 -30.27 -17.30
C GLU A 123 28.45 -29.44 -16.97
N GLU A 124 27.72 -29.87 -15.95
CA GLU A 124 26.64 -29.21 -15.28
C GLU A 124 26.77 -27.69 -15.35
N VAL A 125 25.98 -27.02 -16.18
CA VAL A 125 25.92 -25.57 -16.21
C VAL A 125 25.10 -25.14 -15.00
N LEU A 126 25.79 -25.04 -13.86
CA LEU A 126 25.26 -24.33 -12.68
C LEU A 126 25.09 -22.86 -13.05
N VAL A 127 23.92 -22.50 -13.51
CA VAL A 127 23.51 -21.10 -13.56
C VAL A 127 23.25 -20.69 -12.13
N TYR A 128 24.30 -20.28 -11.43
CA TYR A 128 24.13 -19.51 -10.21
C TYR A 128 23.45 -18.20 -10.61
N GLY A 129 22.16 -18.09 -10.35
CA GLY A 129 21.37 -16.89 -10.49
C GLY A 129 21.79 -15.80 -9.50
N GLN A 130 23.06 -15.40 -9.57
CA GLN A 130 23.60 -14.21 -8.92
C GLN A 130 24.34 -13.37 -9.93
N LYS A 131 23.61 -12.90 -10.92
CA LYS A 131 23.95 -11.65 -11.55
C LYS A 131 22.66 -10.92 -11.81
N THR A 132 22.28 -10.07 -10.88
CA THR A 132 21.23 -9.07 -11.06
C THR A 132 21.65 -8.12 -12.19
N ILE A 133 21.58 -8.63 -13.42
CA ILE A 133 21.66 -7.81 -14.62
C ILE A 133 20.27 -7.93 -15.23
N SER A 134 19.48 -6.87 -15.02
CA SER A 134 18.24 -6.63 -15.72
C SER A 134 18.38 -6.95 -17.20
N GLN A 135 17.65 -7.94 -17.68
CA GLN A 135 17.43 -8.19 -19.10
C GLN A 135 15.94 -8.33 -19.38
N GLY A 136 15.14 -7.41 -18.82
CA GLY A 136 13.79 -7.16 -19.24
C GLY A 136 13.71 -5.82 -19.99
N PHE A 137 12.62 -5.56 -20.68
CA PHE A 137 12.33 -4.23 -21.19
C PHE A 137 12.06 -3.30 -20.00
N GLY A 138 13.05 -2.47 -19.62
CA GLY A 138 12.95 -1.55 -18.52
C GLY A 138 14.18 -1.53 -17.62
N THR A 139 14.19 -0.61 -16.70
CA THR A 139 15.27 -0.42 -15.72
C THR A 139 14.68 -0.44 -14.33
N GLY A 140 15.05 -1.39 -13.51
CA GLY A 140 14.54 -1.51 -12.16
C GLY A 140 15.42 -2.35 -11.26
N THR A 141 15.02 -2.47 -10.01
CA THR A 141 15.65 -3.31 -9.00
C THR A 141 14.61 -4.21 -8.39
N THR A 142 14.87 -5.51 -8.33
CA THR A 142 14.02 -6.47 -7.65
C THR A 142 14.79 -7.09 -6.48
N LEU A 143 14.14 -7.14 -5.33
CA LEU A 143 14.66 -7.71 -4.09
C LEU A 143 13.75 -8.85 -3.67
N ASP A 144 14.30 -10.05 -3.63
CA ASP A 144 13.64 -11.20 -3.03
C ASP A 144 13.81 -11.22 -1.51
N ARG A 145 13.17 -12.13 -0.83
CA ARG A 145 13.23 -12.27 0.62
C ARG A 145 14.67 -12.39 1.14
N ARG A 146 15.52 -13.14 0.47
CA ARG A 146 16.93 -13.34 0.89
C ARG A 146 17.72 -12.04 0.82
N ALA A 147 17.52 -11.26 -0.24
CA ALA A 147 18.16 -9.95 -0.37
C ALA A 147 17.66 -8.97 0.69
N MET A 148 16.35 -8.99 0.98
CA MET A 148 15.75 -8.13 2.01
C MET A 148 16.24 -8.47 3.41
N ASP A 149 16.35 -9.76 3.76
CA ASP A 149 16.84 -10.21 5.08
C ASP A 149 18.30 -9.78 5.35
N GLY A 150 19.07 -9.51 4.31
CA GLY A 150 20.45 -9.00 4.40
C GLY A 150 20.55 -7.48 4.59
N VAL A 151 19.45 -6.74 4.50
CA VAL A 151 19.44 -5.27 4.57
C VAL A 151 19.08 -4.83 6.00
N PRO A 152 19.98 -4.14 6.72
CA PRO A 152 19.63 -3.59 8.02
C PRO A 152 18.61 -2.45 7.84
N THR A 153 17.52 -2.52 8.56
CA THR A 153 16.47 -1.49 8.58
C THR A 153 16.20 -1.05 10.00
N VAL A 154 15.87 0.23 10.20
CA VAL A 154 15.49 0.79 11.49
C VAL A 154 13.98 0.85 11.61
N ASP A 155 13.32 1.37 10.58
CA ASP A 155 11.88 1.62 10.58
C ASP A 155 11.09 0.52 9.86
N ARG A 156 11.80 -0.50 9.33
CA ARG A 156 11.21 -1.61 8.54
C ARG A 156 10.26 -1.10 7.47
N SER A 157 10.71 -0.05 6.77
CA SER A 157 9.93 0.64 5.77
C SER A 157 10.24 0.11 4.37
N ILE A 158 9.24 0.11 3.48
CA ILE A 158 9.45 -0.13 2.04
C ILE A 158 10.49 0.84 1.47
N ALA A 159 10.57 2.05 1.99
CA ALA A 159 11.56 3.03 1.57
C ALA A 159 13.00 2.57 1.83
N ASP A 160 13.23 1.77 2.89
CA ASP A 160 14.55 1.21 3.19
C ASP A 160 15.06 0.28 2.09
N PHE A 161 14.16 -0.37 1.40
CA PHE A 161 14.46 -1.25 0.28
C PHE A 161 14.47 -0.49 -1.05
N ALA A 162 13.54 0.43 -1.25
CA ALA A 162 13.48 1.23 -2.48
C ALA A 162 14.74 2.08 -2.69
N ARG A 163 15.36 2.60 -1.61
CA ARG A 163 16.61 3.38 -1.68
C ARG A 163 17.85 2.59 -2.10
N LEU A 164 17.77 1.26 -2.19
CA LEU A 164 18.86 0.44 -2.73
C LEU A 164 19.01 0.64 -4.24
N ASP A 165 17.98 1.13 -4.91
CA ASP A 165 18.11 1.63 -6.28
C ASP A 165 18.71 3.06 -6.23
N PRO A 166 19.88 3.30 -6.83
CA PRO A 166 20.57 4.59 -6.77
C PRO A 166 19.82 5.74 -7.47
N ARG A 167 18.76 5.45 -8.21
CA ARG A 167 17.90 6.43 -8.88
C ARG A 167 16.70 6.84 -8.03
N VAL A 168 16.54 6.23 -6.86
CA VAL A 168 15.50 6.53 -5.89
C VAL A 168 16.06 7.41 -4.77
N ASN A 169 15.35 8.47 -4.44
CA ASN A 169 15.65 9.36 -3.34
C ASN A 169 14.53 9.28 -2.29
N ILE A 170 14.92 9.18 -1.03
CA ILE A 170 14.00 9.15 0.09
C ILE A 170 14.08 10.48 0.84
N ASN A 171 12.96 11.18 0.95
CA ASN A 171 12.80 12.33 1.82
C ASN A 171 12.17 11.87 3.14
N ALA A 172 12.99 11.75 4.16
CA ALA A 172 12.59 11.40 5.53
C ALA A 172 12.50 12.62 6.47
N ALA A 173 12.61 13.83 5.93
CA ALA A 173 12.54 15.05 6.73
C ALA A 173 11.12 15.41 7.19
N THR A 174 10.12 14.68 6.71
CA THR A 174 8.72 14.81 7.09
C THR A 174 8.28 13.57 7.84
N SER A 175 7.27 13.66 8.68
CA SER A 175 6.65 12.52 9.38
C SER A 175 6.21 11.39 8.43
N ASN A 176 6.03 11.72 7.16
CA ASN A 176 5.62 10.78 6.11
C ASN A 176 6.74 10.60 5.10
N ILE A 177 7.27 9.39 5.03
CA ILE A 177 8.35 9.04 4.11
C ILE A 177 7.89 9.20 2.65
N GLN A 178 8.63 10.00 1.88
CA GLN A 178 8.36 10.24 0.46
C GLN A 178 9.42 9.55 -0.40
N ILE A 179 8.97 8.74 -1.35
CA ILE A 179 9.83 8.00 -2.28
C ILE A 179 9.80 8.72 -3.64
N SER A 180 10.88 9.38 -4.02
CA SER A 180 11.01 10.06 -5.33
C SER A 180 11.90 9.24 -6.25
N ALA A 181 11.39 8.86 -7.41
CA ALA A 181 12.14 8.11 -8.42
C ALA A 181 12.56 9.02 -9.57
N MET A 182 13.84 8.98 -9.96
CA MET A 182 14.42 9.78 -11.06
C MET A 182 14.14 11.29 -10.95
N GLY A 183 13.99 11.82 -9.73
CA GLY A 183 13.67 13.23 -9.49
C GLY A 183 12.20 13.62 -9.70
N VAL A 184 11.32 12.66 -9.98
CA VAL A 184 9.88 12.88 -10.09
C VAL A 184 9.26 12.92 -8.70
N ASN A 185 8.23 13.75 -8.51
CA ASN A 185 7.51 13.83 -7.23
C ASN A 185 6.88 12.46 -6.89
N ASN A 186 6.94 12.08 -5.60
CA ASN A 186 6.45 10.79 -5.10
C ASN A 186 4.99 10.47 -5.47
N ARG A 187 4.13 11.47 -5.65
CA ARG A 187 2.73 11.31 -6.06
C ARG A 187 2.53 10.76 -7.48
N PHE A 188 3.58 10.75 -8.29
CA PHE A 188 3.57 10.19 -9.63
C PHE A 188 4.11 8.75 -9.70
N ASN A 189 4.45 8.14 -8.57
CA ASN A 189 4.70 6.71 -8.48
C ASN A 189 3.38 5.95 -8.41
N ASP A 190 3.40 4.71 -8.90
CA ASP A 190 2.34 3.74 -8.64
C ASP A 190 2.86 2.69 -7.64
N PHE A 191 2.31 2.74 -6.43
CA PHE A 191 2.62 1.79 -5.39
C PHE A 191 1.58 0.67 -5.40
N GLN A 192 2.03 -0.57 -5.52
CA GLN A 192 1.16 -1.72 -5.68
C GLN A 192 1.46 -2.81 -4.67
N ILE A 193 0.40 -3.43 -4.14
CA ILE A 193 0.49 -4.63 -3.32
C ILE A 193 -0.36 -5.72 -4.00
N ASP A 194 0.30 -6.85 -4.32
CA ASP A 194 -0.28 -7.95 -5.08
C ASP A 194 -0.95 -7.49 -6.39
N GLY A 195 -0.33 -6.49 -7.07
CA GLY A 195 -0.75 -5.94 -8.36
C GLY A 195 -1.93 -4.99 -8.30
N VAL A 196 -2.37 -4.59 -7.13
CA VAL A 196 -3.42 -3.59 -6.94
C VAL A 196 -2.83 -2.31 -6.39
N SER A 197 -3.14 -1.17 -7.00
CA SER A 197 -2.67 0.13 -6.53
C SER A 197 -3.10 0.40 -5.10
N ASN A 198 -2.17 0.92 -4.31
CA ASN A 198 -2.35 1.32 -2.92
C ASN A 198 -1.96 2.80 -2.71
N ASN A 199 -2.01 3.56 -3.78
CA ASN A 199 -1.83 5.01 -3.74
C ASN A 199 -2.97 5.66 -2.94
N ASP A 200 -2.68 6.82 -2.38
CA ASP A 200 -3.68 7.69 -1.80
C ASP A 200 -4.73 8.05 -2.86
N PRO A 201 -5.98 7.60 -2.72
CA PRO A 201 -6.98 7.74 -3.77
C PRO A 201 -7.42 9.19 -4.00
N PHE A 202 -7.15 10.09 -3.05
CA PHE A 202 -7.57 11.48 -3.11
C PHE A 202 -6.42 12.49 -3.05
N GLY A 203 -5.18 12.03 -2.81
CA GLY A 203 -3.99 12.86 -2.78
C GLY A 203 -3.82 13.69 -1.49
N LEU A 204 -4.35 13.24 -0.37
CA LEU A 204 -4.27 13.93 0.92
C LEU A 204 -2.96 13.67 1.66
N ASN A 205 -2.39 12.48 1.53
CA ASN A 205 -1.18 12.08 2.23
C ASN A 205 0.08 12.52 1.50
N ALA A 206 1.02 13.10 2.22
CA ALA A 206 2.29 13.56 1.66
C ALA A 206 3.17 12.41 1.15
N SER A 207 3.06 11.21 1.73
CA SER A 207 3.75 10.01 1.28
C SER A 207 3.30 9.53 -0.11
N GLY A 208 2.07 9.83 -0.50
CA GLY A 208 1.40 9.29 -1.67
C GLY A 208 0.75 7.93 -1.44
N PHE A 209 0.80 7.38 -0.22
CA PHE A 209 0.13 6.14 0.18
C PHE A 209 -1.24 6.42 0.79
N GLY A 210 -2.17 5.47 0.66
CA GLY A 210 -3.47 5.49 1.34
C GLY A 210 -3.39 5.18 2.85
N THR A 211 -2.19 5.25 3.43
CA THR A 211 -1.88 4.96 4.83
C THR A 211 -0.96 6.03 5.40
N LEU A 212 -1.00 6.24 6.71
CA LEU A 212 -0.12 7.20 7.40
C LEU A 212 1.31 6.67 7.51
N ARG A 213 1.44 5.36 7.75
CA ARG A 213 2.72 4.63 7.86
C ARG A 213 2.96 3.75 6.63
N ASN A 214 3.82 2.74 6.82
CA ASN A 214 4.05 1.71 5.81
C ASN A 214 2.74 1.11 5.34
N PRO A 215 2.50 1.04 4.04
CA PRO A 215 1.24 0.49 3.51
C PRO A 215 1.12 -1.02 3.69
N ILE A 216 2.18 -1.71 4.11
CA ILE A 216 2.18 -3.15 4.40
C ILE A 216 3.29 -3.50 5.39
N SER A 217 3.04 -4.46 6.28
CA SER A 217 4.07 -5.08 7.12
C SER A 217 5.15 -5.77 6.30
N MET A 218 6.41 -5.51 6.62
CA MET A 218 7.54 -6.15 5.94
C MET A 218 7.63 -7.67 6.21
N ASP A 219 6.99 -8.16 7.28
CA ASP A 219 6.89 -9.60 7.54
C ASP A 219 5.96 -10.33 6.58
N PHE A 220 5.05 -9.62 5.92
CA PHE A 220 4.13 -10.19 4.93
C PHE A 220 4.73 -10.20 3.52
N VAL A 221 5.85 -9.52 3.29
CA VAL A 221 6.45 -9.31 1.97
C VAL A 221 7.36 -10.46 1.59
N ASP A 222 7.18 -10.97 0.37
CA ASP A 222 8.05 -11.93 -0.28
C ASP A 222 9.02 -11.27 -1.27
N GLN A 223 8.52 -10.32 -2.05
CA GLN A 223 9.32 -9.61 -3.06
C GLN A 223 8.95 -8.14 -3.17
N ILE A 224 9.95 -7.28 -3.40
CA ILE A 224 9.77 -5.87 -3.75
C ILE A 224 10.46 -5.63 -5.09
N ALA A 225 9.76 -5.01 -6.03
CA ALA A 225 10.33 -4.55 -7.29
C ALA A 225 10.11 -3.04 -7.46
N VAL A 226 11.15 -2.33 -7.82
CA VAL A 226 11.11 -0.93 -8.22
C VAL A 226 11.39 -0.88 -9.70
N ASP A 227 10.38 -0.60 -10.52
CA ASP A 227 10.51 -0.47 -11.97
C ASP A 227 10.39 1.00 -12.38
N LEU A 228 11.43 1.53 -12.99
CA LEU A 228 11.56 2.95 -13.31
C LEU A 228 11.11 3.28 -14.74
N THR A 229 10.96 2.28 -15.58
CA THR A 229 10.59 2.45 -16.99
C THR A 229 9.65 1.34 -17.43
N PRO A 230 8.42 1.31 -16.90
CA PRO A 230 7.45 0.26 -17.24
C PRO A 230 6.91 0.48 -18.66
N PHE A 231 7.53 -0.15 -19.66
CA PHE A 231 7.08 -0.08 -21.05
C PHE A 231 5.96 -1.08 -21.38
N ASP A 232 5.61 -1.98 -20.47
CA ASP A 232 4.49 -2.90 -20.64
C ASP A 232 3.16 -2.12 -20.68
N VAL A 233 2.39 -2.30 -21.74
CA VAL A 233 1.11 -1.58 -21.95
C VAL A 233 0.02 -1.96 -20.94
N SER A 234 0.19 -3.06 -20.21
CA SER A 234 -0.73 -3.41 -19.11
C SER A 234 -0.56 -2.49 -17.90
N ARG A 235 0.55 -1.76 -17.81
CA ARG A 235 0.82 -0.86 -16.69
C ARG A 235 0.29 0.54 -16.94
N LYS A 236 -0.15 1.18 -15.87
CA LYS A 236 -0.76 2.51 -15.93
C LYS A 236 -0.37 3.37 -14.71
N GLY A 237 -0.79 4.64 -14.76
CA GLY A 237 -0.87 5.52 -13.60
C GLY A 237 0.47 6.04 -13.09
N THR A 238 1.57 5.78 -13.79
CA THR A 238 2.89 6.23 -13.36
C THR A 238 3.61 7.05 -14.42
N THR A 239 4.24 8.13 -13.97
CA THR A 239 5.31 8.87 -14.67
C THR A 239 6.60 8.85 -13.86
N GLY A 240 6.56 8.30 -12.66
CA GLY A 240 7.69 7.97 -11.79
C GLY A 240 8.03 6.49 -11.87
N ALA A 241 8.14 5.83 -10.71
CA ALA A 241 8.35 4.39 -10.61
C ALA A 241 7.04 3.63 -10.36
N THR A 242 6.98 2.38 -10.81
CA THR A 242 6.10 1.38 -10.21
C THR A 242 6.86 0.68 -9.09
N ILE A 243 6.36 0.77 -7.87
CA ILE A 243 6.89 0.06 -6.71
C ILE A 243 5.91 -1.07 -6.40
N ALA A 244 6.28 -2.29 -6.78
CA ALA A 244 5.42 -3.45 -6.65
C ALA A 244 5.88 -4.35 -5.50
N VAL A 245 4.94 -4.72 -4.66
CA VAL A 245 5.14 -5.65 -3.55
C VAL A 245 4.32 -6.89 -3.80
N VAL A 246 4.94 -8.05 -3.65
CA VAL A 246 4.27 -9.35 -3.63
C VAL A 246 4.29 -9.89 -2.21
N THR A 247 3.12 -10.27 -1.70
CA THR A 247 3.01 -10.85 -0.36
C THR A 247 3.34 -12.35 -0.38
N LYS A 248 3.79 -12.86 0.78
CA LYS A 248 4.03 -14.28 1.00
C LYS A 248 2.79 -15.14 0.65
N SER A 249 3.04 -16.36 0.25
CA SER A 249 2.04 -17.41 0.01
C SER A 249 2.39 -18.66 0.80
N GLY A 250 1.44 -19.54 1.01
CA GLY A 250 1.69 -20.85 1.61
C GLY A 250 2.40 -21.80 0.65
N THR A 251 3.09 -22.76 1.21
CA THR A 251 3.83 -23.81 0.50
C THR A 251 3.45 -25.20 1.04
N ASN A 252 4.12 -26.26 0.59
CA ASN A 252 3.95 -27.62 1.12
C ASN A 252 4.54 -27.83 2.52
N GLU A 253 5.23 -26.83 3.03
CA GLU A 253 5.77 -26.81 4.39
C GLU A 253 5.08 -25.71 5.20
N PHE A 254 4.88 -25.98 6.49
CA PHE A 254 4.44 -24.94 7.40
C PHE A 254 5.59 -24.01 7.70
N ASP A 255 5.37 -22.72 7.53
CA ASP A 255 6.29 -21.66 7.89
C ASP A 255 5.54 -20.61 8.73
N GLY A 256 6.27 -19.96 9.63
CA GLY A 256 5.71 -18.90 10.43
C GLY A 256 6.77 -18.13 11.18
N SER A 257 6.43 -16.92 11.56
CA SER A 257 7.31 -16.03 12.30
C SER A 257 6.54 -15.29 13.38
N ILE A 258 7.24 -14.97 14.45
CA ILE A 258 6.81 -14.00 15.46
C ILE A 258 7.93 -12.99 15.58
N TYR A 259 7.58 -11.74 15.46
CA TYR A 259 8.50 -10.61 15.61
C TYR A 259 7.97 -9.68 16.69
N TYR A 260 8.85 -9.25 17.58
CA TYR A 260 8.56 -8.21 18.57
C TYR A 260 9.77 -7.31 18.70
N THR A 261 9.53 -6.02 18.68
CA THR A 261 10.53 -5.02 19.00
C THR A 261 9.94 -3.94 19.88
N LYS A 262 10.77 -3.47 20.80
CA LYS A 262 10.51 -2.29 21.61
C LYS A 262 11.68 -1.35 21.47
N ARG A 263 11.39 -0.08 21.24
CA ARG A 263 12.38 0.98 21.09
C ARG A 263 11.96 2.17 21.94
N ASP A 264 12.91 2.78 22.61
CA ASP A 264 12.73 3.97 23.44
C ASP A 264 13.95 4.90 23.28
N GLU A 265 13.97 6.05 23.94
CA GLU A 265 15.08 6.99 23.92
C GLU A 265 16.39 6.38 24.40
N GLY A 266 16.35 5.40 25.31
CA GLY A 266 17.53 4.69 25.80
C GLY A 266 18.17 3.75 24.76
N SER A 267 17.44 3.40 23.70
CA SER A 267 17.90 2.55 22.59
C SER A 267 18.50 3.34 21.43
N VAL A 268 18.47 4.69 21.47
CA VAL A 268 19.04 5.59 20.48
C VAL A 268 20.15 6.44 21.07
N GLY A 269 21.03 6.99 20.24
CA GLY A 269 22.09 7.89 20.69
C GLY A 269 21.60 9.33 20.83
N ASP A 270 22.43 10.17 21.42
CA ASP A 270 22.20 11.61 21.54
C ASP A 270 22.00 12.30 20.18
N LEU A 271 21.30 13.42 20.20
CA LEU A 271 21.16 14.28 19.04
C LEU A 271 22.53 14.84 18.59
N PRO A 272 22.68 15.25 17.32
CA PRO A 272 23.95 15.79 16.80
C PRO A 272 24.49 17.01 17.55
N ASN A 273 23.64 17.72 18.30
CA ASN A 273 24.03 18.85 19.15
C ASN A 273 24.51 18.41 20.54
N GLY A 274 24.49 17.09 20.86
CA GLY A 274 24.90 16.51 22.13
C GLY A 274 23.83 16.54 23.22
N SER A 275 22.58 16.91 22.90
CA SER A 275 21.46 16.74 23.84
C SER A 275 20.90 15.33 23.78
N GLU A 276 20.30 14.86 24.87
CA GLU A 276 19.59 13.59 24.91
C GLU A 276 18.46 13.55 23.86
N PHE A 277 18.20 12.36 23.33
CA PHE A 277 17.08 12.17 22.43
C PHE A 277 15.76 12.36 23.20
N PRO A 278 14.73 12.99 22.61
CA PRO A 278 13.41 13.13 23.27
C PRO A 278 12.83 11.78 23.68
N VAL A 279 12.17 11.73 24.83
CA VAL A 279 11.49 10.51 25.30
C VAL A 279 10.48 10.04 24.27
N PHE A 280 10.51 8.77 23.95
CA PHE A 280 9.49 8.10 23.13
C PHE A 280 9.41 6.63 23.50
N GLU A 281 8.32 5.99 23.16
CA GLU A 281 8.16 4.54 23.25
C GLU A 281 7.52 4.05 21.95
N GLU A 282 8.09 3.01 21.37
CA GLU A 282 7.60 2.40 20.13
C GLU A 282 7.66 0.89 20.28
N GLU A 283 6.54 0.23 19.97
CA GLU A 283 6.41 -1.22 19.97
C GLU A 283 5.86 -1.72 18.65
N ILE A 284 6.39 -2.83 18.14
CA ILE A 284 5.85 -3.55 16.97
C ILE A 284 5.72 -5.01 17.37
N PHE A 285 4.54 -5.56 17.19
CA PHE A 285 4.30 -6.99 17.26
C PHE A 285 3.81 -7.48 15.89
N SER A 286 4.42 -8.54 15.37
CA SER A 286 3.98 -9.16 14.12
C SER A 286 4.02 -10.68 14.24
N ALA A 287 3.04 -11.34 13.64
CA ALA A 287 2.97 -12.79 13.58
C ALA A 287 2.50 -13.24 12.19
N THR A 288 3.16 -14.26 11.63
CA THR A 288 2.75 -14.87 10.37
C THR A 288 2.65 -16.39 10.52
N LEU A 289 1.76 -16.98 9.74
CA LEU A 289 1.64 -18.43 9.60
C LEU A 289 1.23 -18.76 8.18
N SER A 290 1.89 -19.72 7.57
CA SER A 290 1.56 -20.22 6.24
C SER A 290 1.77 -21.72 6.14
N GLY A 291 1.20 -22.36 5.12
CA GLY A 291 1.38 -23.78 4.90
C GLY A 291 0.29 -24.41 4.03
N PRO A 292 0.31 -25.75 3.90
CA PRO A 292 -0.66 -26.46 3.11
C PRO A 292 -1.92 -26.77 3.94
N ILE A 293 -3.09 -26.47 3.37
CA ILE A 293 -4.37 -27.09 3.79
C ILE A 293 -4.47 -28.46 3.11
N ILE A 294 -4.09 -28.53 1.83
CA ILE A 294 -3.99 -29.77 1.06
C ILE A 294 -2.67 -29.70 0.29
N LYS A 295 -1.75 -30.65 0.53
CA LYS A 295 -0.45 -30.69 -0.15
C LYS A 295 -0.61 -30.64 -1.66
N ASP A 296 0.27 -29.91 -2.32
CA ASP A 296 0.36 -29.65 -3.76
C ASP A 296 -0.86 -28.91 -4.35
N LYS A 297 -1.88 -28.59 -3.54
CA LYS A 297 -3.16 -28.07 -4.04
C LYS A 297 -3.65 -26.81 -3.38
N LEU A 298 -3.76 -26.79 -2.06
CA LEU A 298 -4.42 -25.67 -1.36
C LEU A 298 -3.55 -25.19 -0.21
N PHE A 299 -3.21 -23.92 -0.28
CA PHE A 299 -2.28 -23.27 0.64
C PHE A 299 -2.91 -22.05 1.26
N PHE A 300 -2.43 -21.68 2.44
CA PHE A 300 -2.86 -20.47 3.11
C PHE A 300 -1.64 -19.66 3.59
N PHE A 301 -1.85 -18.37 3.73
CA PHE A 301 -1.01 -17.43 4.46
C PHE A 301 -1.90 -16.52 5.29
N VAL A 302 -1.53 -16.29 6.55
CA VAL A 302 -2.16 -15.29 7.43
C VAL A 302 -1.08 -14.49 8.13
N GLY A 303 -1.31 -13.20 8.28
CA GLY A 303 -0.43 -12.26 8.95
C GLY A 303 -1.20 -11.25 9.77
N TYR A 304 -0.65 -10.87 10.91
CA TYR A 304 -1.10 -9.83 11.82
C TYR A 304 0.08 -8.95 12.21
N GLU A 305 -0.10 -7.64 12.19
CA GLU A 305 0.84 -6.67 12.76
C GLU A 305 0.10 -5.62 13.56
N GLU A 306 0.63 -5.30 14.72
CA GLU A 306 0.23 -4.20 15.59
C GLU A 306 1.44 -3.30 15.84
N PHE A 307 1.22 -2.00 15.73
CA PHE A 307 2.20 -0.96 15.98
C PHE A 307 1.62 0.04 16.96
N GLU A 308 2.40 0.38 17.96
CA GLU A 308 2.12 1.47 18.88
C GLU A 308 3.34 2.36 19.04
N ARG A 309 3.14 3.67 19.03
CA ARG A 309 4.15 4.67 19.32
C ARG A 309 3.56 5.78 20.14
N THR A 310 4.29 6.25 21.12
CA THR A 310 3.93 7.41 21.92
C THR A 310 5.12 8.35 22.00
N GLU A 311 4.89 9.61 21.63
CA GLU A 311 5.89 10.67 21.73
C GLU A 311 5.35 11.80 22.59
N PRO A 312 6.18 12.41 23.45
CA PRO A 312 5.82 13.62 24.14
C PRO A 312 5.58 14.76 23.16
N PHE A 313 4.65 15.61 23.51
CA PHE A 313 4.40 16.82 22.78
C PHE A 313 5.59 17.79 22.91
N ALA A 314 6.17 18.19 21.79
CA ALA A 314 7.41 18.94 21.74
C ALA A 314 7.26 20.43 22.11
N TYR A 315 6.05 20.89 22.44
CA TYR A 315 5.72 22.29 22.68
C TYR A 315 5.29 22.50 24.13
N GLY A 316 5.54 23.71 24.67
CA GLY A 316 5.14 24.08 26.01
C GLY A 316 5.19 25.59 26.25
N PRO A 317 4.72 26.05 27.41
CA PRO A 317 4.80 27.45 27.83
C PRO A 317 6.24 27.98 27.89
N ALA A 318 6.40 29.27 27.84
CA ALA A 318 7.67 29.94 28.08
C ALA A 318 8.24 29.57 29.46
N GLY A 319 9.50 29.12 29.49
CA GLY A 319 10.20 28.68 30.70
C GLY A 319 9.83 27.27 31.16
N SER A 320 9.13 26.47 30.36
CA SER A 320 8.77 25.08 30.70
C SER A 320 9.90 24.07 30.49
N GLY A 321 10.92 24.42 29.70
CA GLY A 321 11.95 23.48 29.25
C GLY A 321 11.56 22.63 28.06
N ALA A 322 10.39 22.87 27.44
CA ALA A 322 9.97 22.16 26.23
C ALA A 322 10.92 22.48 25.06
N GLN A 323 11.01 21.57 24.09
CA GLN A 323 11.86 21.75 22.90
C GLN A 323 11.47 23.01 22.10
N ASN A 324 10.17 23.32 22.05
CA ASN A 324 9.60 24.49 21.36
C ASN A 324 8.69 25.25 22.35
N GLU A 325 9.26 26.25 23.04
CA GLU A 325 8.51 27.06 23.98
C GLU A 325 7.70 28.16 23.29
N SER A 326 6.64 28.59 23.95
CA SER A 326 5.94 29.85 23.69
C SER A 326 6.92 31.02 23.74
N GLU A 327 6.65 32.10 23.01
CA GLU A 327 7.54 33.27 22.99
C GLU A 327 7.49 34.03 24.32
N VAL A 328 6.30 34.29 24.83
CA VAL A 328 6.09 35.08 26.06
C VAL A 328 5.05 34.47 27.03
N ALA A 329 4.19 33.56 26.53
CA ALA A 329 3.12 32.99 27.36
C ALA A 329 3.67 31.91 28.31
N THR A 330 3.66 32.20 29.59
CA THR A 330 4.05 31.30 30.68
C THR A 330 2.89 30.42 31.11
N ALA A 331 3.14 29.37 31.91
CA ALA A 331 2.12 28.40 32.35
C ALA A 331 0.90 29.07 33.04
N ASP A 332 1.13 30.11 33.84
CA ASP A 332 0.06 30.86 34.51
C ASP A 332 -0.89 31.60 33.54
N VAL A 333 -0.38 32.00 32.35
CA VAL A 333 -1.22 32.58 31.28
C VAL A 333 -2.17 31.51 30.73
N PHE A 334 -1.65 30.30 30.45
CA PHE A 334 -2.49 29.17 30.01
C PHE A 334 -3.52 28.79 31.09
N GLU A 335 -3.11 28.68 32.35
CA GLU A 335 -4.00 28.38 33.47
C GLU A 335 -5.12 29.42 33.60
N ARG A 336 -4.80 30.73 33.42
CA ARG A 336 -5.78 31.79 33.43
C ARG A 336 -6.80 31.63 32.31
N ILE A 337 -6.35 31.37 31.09
CA ILE A 337 -7.23 31.15 29.93
C ILE A 337 -8.12 29.93 30.17
N ALA A 338 -7.56 28.81 30.62
CA ALA A 338 -8.31 27.60 30.92
C ALA A 338 -9.40 27.86 31.99
N LYS A 339 -9.05 28.63 33.03
CA LYS A 339 -10.01 28.99 34.07
C LYS A 339 -11.16 29.88 33.55
N ILE A 340 -10.87 30.86 32.70
CA ILE A 340 -11.90 31.71 32.07
C ILE A 340 -12.80 30.85 31.16
N ALA A 341 -12.19 29.94 30.34
CA ALA A 341 -12.94 29.03 29.48
C ALA A 341 -13.92 28.16 30.28
N GLN A 342 -13.47 27.65 31.45
CA GLN A 342 -14.32 26.84 32.32
C GLN A 342 -15.40 27.67 33.03
N ASP A 343 -15.03 28.81 33.66
CA ASP A 343 -15.94 29.57 34.51
C ASP A 343 -16.98 30.33 33.70
N ARG A 344 -16.62 30.88 32.54
CA ARG A 344 -17.49 31.72 31.73
C ARG A 344 -18.21 30.93 30.62
N TYR A 345 -17.52 30.00 29.98
CA TYR A 345 -18.04 29.31 28.81
C TYR A 345 -18.40 27.85 29.09
N ALA A 346 -18.19 27.38 30.34
CA ALA A 346 -18.41 25.99 30.77
C ALA A 346 -17.66 24.95 29.91
N PHE A 347 -16.49 25.36 29.42
CA PHE A 347 -15.66 24.55 28.52
C PHE A 347 -14.31 24.20 29.14
N ASN A 348 -13.94 22.94 29.08
CA ASN A 348 -12.61 22.49 29.48
C ASN A 348 -11.67 22.59 28.28
N ALA A 349 -10.69 23.50 28.30
CA ALA A 349 -9.70 23.68 27.26
C ALA A 349 -8.73 22.48 27.13
N GLY A 350 -8.70 21.60 28.13
CA GLY A 350 -7.74 20.50 28.20
C GLY A 350 -6.39 20.91 28.75
N ASP A 351 -5.39 20.04 28.57
CA ASP A 351 -4.03 20.27 29.02
C ASP A 351 -3.21 21.00 27.96
N PHE A 352 -2.11 21.66 28.35
CA PHE A 352 -1.24 22.46 27.48
C PHE A 352 0.25 22.14 27.64
N GLN A 353 0.58 21.19 28.52
CA GLN A 353 1.96 20.72 28.78
C GLN A 353 1.94 19.27 29.23
N ASN A 354 3.09 18.59 29.13
CA ASN A 354 3.26 17.18 29.48
C ASN A 354 2.26 16.25 28.73
N LEU A 355 1.94 16.62 27.51
CA LEU A 355 1.07 15.84 26.64
C LEU A 355 1.89 14.74 25.96
N SER A 356 1.23 13.65 25.63
CA SER A 356 1.72 12.63 24.70
C SER A 356 0.58 12.16 23.82
N PHE A 357 0.91 11.93 22.56
CA PHE A 357 -0.09 11.53 21.56
C PHE A 357 0.29 10.15 21.01
N PRO A 358 -0.64 9.17 21.10
CA PRO A 358 -0.41 7.86 20.53
C PRO A 358 -0.56 7.88 19.01
N GLU A 359 0.26 7.07 18.36
CA GLU A 359 0.13 6.64 16.98
C GLU A 359 -0.02 5.12 16.99
N THR A 360 -1.07 4.59 16.39
CA THR A 360 -1.30 3.13 16.33
C THR A 360 -1.59 2.69 14.91
N ALA A 361 -1.27 1.43 14.61
CA ALA A 361 -1.67 0.79 13.36
C ALA A 361 -1.94 -0.69 13.62
N GLU A 362 -2.98 -1.21 13.00
CA GLU A 362 -3.34 -2.61 13.04
C GLU A 362 -3.56 -3.12 11.61
N GLU A 363 -2.93 -4.25 11.26
CA GLU A 363 -3.00 -4.81 9.91
C GLU A 363 -3.24 -6.31 9.94
N TYR A 364 -4.17 -6.77 9.08
CA TYR A 364 -4.47 -8.17 8.83
C TYR A 364 -4.32 -8.49 7.35
N THR A 365 -3.70 -9.63 7.05
CA THR A 365 -3.64 -10.17 5.69
C THR A 365 -3.96 -11.67 5.75
N ALA A 366 -4.85 -12.13 4.87
CA ALA A 366 -5.16 -13.53 4.68
C ALA A 366 -5.18 -13.85 3.19
N LYS A 367 -4.50 -14.93 2.79
CA LYS A 367 -4.39 -15.37 1.40
C LYS A 367 -4.66 -16.88 1.31
N LEU A 368 -5.38 -17.28 0.28
CA LEU A 368 -5.60 -18.67 -0.10
C LEU A 368 -5.16 -18.85 -1.54
N ASP A 369 -4.28 -19.80 -1.80
CA ASP A 369 -3.82 -20.19 -3.13
C ASP A 369 -4.27 -21.62 -3.42
N TRP A 370 -4.98 -21.81 -4.53
CA TRP A 370 -5.50 -23.10 -4.94
C TRP A 370 -5.01 -23.50 -6.32
N ASN A 371 -4.13 -24.49 -6.39
CA ASN A 371 -3.76 -25.20 -7.60
C ASN A 371 -4.84 -26.25 -7.89
N ALA A 372 -5.92 -25.85 -8.57
CA ALA A 372 -7.04 -26.75 -8.86
C ALA A 372 -6.61 -27.88 -9.82
N SER A 373 -5.71 -27.57 -10.73
CA SER A 373 -4.98 -28.49 -11.63
C SER A 373 -3.70 -27.82 -12.11
N ASP A 374 -2.89 -28.52 -12.87
CA ASP A 374 -1.66 -27.97 -13.51
C ASP A 374 -1.96 -26.78 -14.43
N SER A 375 -3.18 -26.71 -14.96
CA SER A 375 -3.63 -25.66 -15.88
C SER A 375 -4.49 -24.57 -15.24
N HIS A 376 -4.97 -24.75 -14.01
CA HIS A 376 -5.91 -23.83 -13.38
C HIS A 376 -5.54 -23.51 -11.94
N ARG A 377 -5.28 -22.24 -11.67
CA ARG A 377 -4.94 -21.73 -10.35
C ARG A 377 -5.87 -20.58 -9.96
N PHE A 378 -6.21 -20.54 -8.69
CA PHE A 378 -7.05 -19.50 -8.07
C PHE A 378 -6.36 -18.93 -6.83
N GLN A 379 -6.61 -17.66 -6.55
CA GLN A 379 -6.16 -17.00 -5.34
C GLN A 379 -7.29 -16.13 -4.81
N ALA A 380 -7.49 -16.17 -3.50
CA ALA A 380 -8.32 -15.23 -2.76
C ALA A 380 -7.43 -14.49 -1.75
N LEU A 381 -7.58 -13.19 -1.67
CA LEU A 381 -6.82 -12.30 -0.78
C LEU A 381 -7.79 -11.39 -0.03
N TYR A 382 -7.58 -11.27 1.27
CA TYR A 382 -8.19 -10.27 2.13
C TYR A 382 -7.10 -9.45 2.81
N ARG A 383 -7.26 -8.12 2.84
CA ARG A 383 -6.42 -7.22 3.61
C ARG A 383 -7.26 -6.16 4.29
N PHE A 384 -6.89 -5.87 5.52
CA PHE A 384 -7.45 -4.79 6.33
C PHE A 384 -6.31 -4.05 7.00
N LYS A 385 -6.39 -2.72 7.04
CA LYS A 385 -5.51 -1.89 7.82
C LYS A 385 -6.26 -0.68 8.36
N GLU A 386 -6.08 -0.43 9.64
CA GLU A 386 -6.58 0.74 10.35
C GLU A 386 -5.41 1.43 11.06
N GLU A 387 -5.40 2.75 11.05
CA GLU A 387 -4.37 3.55 11.70
C GLU A 387 -5.01 4.69 12.49
N LEU A 388 -4.35 5.10 13.55
CA LEU A 388 -4.72 6.28 14.34
C LEU A 388 -3.49 7.15 14.54
N ASN A 389 -3.63 8.42 14.29
CA ASN A 389 -2.65 9.43 14.62
C ASN A 389 -3.37 10.64 15.21
N VAL A 390 -2.95 11.08 16.39
CA VAL A 390 -3.45 12.29 17.02
C VAL A 390 -2.56 13.46 16.62
N ASN A 391 -3.13 14.41 15.92
CA ASN A 391 -2.44 15.59 15.44
C ASN A 391 -2.69 16.78 16.38
N ASN A 392 -1.62 17.35 16.89
CA ASN A 392 -1.61 18.67 17.54
C ASN A 392 -0.26 19.32 17.19
N THR A 393 -0.25 20.09 16.14
CA THR A 393 0.98 20.69 15.62
C THR A 393 1.01 22.19 15.89
N GLY A 394 2.06 22.65 16.54
CA GLY A 394 2.29 24.07 16.78
C GLY A 394 2.34 24.47 18.25
N ARG A 395 2.96 25.61 18.46
CA ARG A 395 3.04 26.24 19.78
C ARG A 395 1.68 26.77 20.23
N ASN A 396 1.55 27.02 21.51
CA ASN A 396 0.44 27.78 22.11
C ASN A 396 -0.92 27.11 21.98
N LYS A 397 -0.98 25.78 22.02
CA LYS A 397 -2.21 25.02 21.85
C LYS A 397 -2.54 24.15 23.05
N PHE A 398 -3.80 24.19 23.44
CA PHE A 398 -4.36 23.21 24.35
C PHE A 398 -4.67 21.87 23.64
N SER A 399 -4.78 20.80 24.41
CA SER A 399 -5.10 19.47 23.87
C SER A 399 -6.48 19.39 23.20
N SER A 400 -7.41 20.27 23.50
CA SER A 400 -8.71 20.33 22.84
C SER A 400 -8.63 20.65 21.33
N VAL A 401 -7.58 21.33 20.86
CA VAL A 401 -7.36 21.61 19.44
C VAL A 401 -6.79 20.41 18.69
N SER A 402 -6.42 19.34 19.39
CA SER A 402 -5.98 18.11 18.73
C SER A 402 -7.10 17.50 17.87
N TYR A 403 -6.70 16.73 16.89
CA TYR A 403 -7.64 15.98 16.05
C TYR A 403 -7.05 14.65 15.61
N THR A 404 -7.93 13.73 15.29
CA THR A 404 -7.57 12.44 14.71
C THR A 404 -7.99 12.38 13.24
N LYS A 405 -7.25 11.58 12.47
CA LYS A 405 -7.55 11.23 11.09
C LYS A 405 -7.25 9.73 10.92
N PRO A 406 -8.17 8.86 11.32
CA PRO A 406 -7.97 7.43 11.28
C PRO A 406 -8.26 6.87 9.87
N PRO A 407 -7.26 6.68 8.99
CA PRO A 407 -7.49 6.03 7.73
C PRO A 407 -7.73 4.54 7.96
N GLN A 408 -8.77 4.04 7.31
CA GLN A 408 -9.09 2.63 7.26
C GLN A 408 -9.10 2.16 5.81
N THR A 409 -8.45 1.05 5.52
CA THR A 409 -8.47 0.41 4.20
C THR A 409 -8.91 -1.03 4.31
N GLU A 410 -9.80 -1.44 3.42
CA GLU A 410 -10.23 -2.84 3.31
C GLU A 410 -10.17 -3.28 1.84
N ARG A 411 -9.71 -4.51 1.60
CA ARG A 411 -9.58 -5.05 0.25
C ARG A 411 -9.89 -6.53 0.20
N TYR A 412 -10.66 -6.89 -0.81
CA TYR A 412 -10.88 -8.26 -1.24
C TYR A 412 -10.38 -8.41 -2.68
N SER A 413 -9.61 -9.45 -2.97
CA SER A 413 -9.21 -9.76 -4.34
C SER A 413 -9.41 -11.24 -4.63
N PHE A 414 -9.87 -11.53 -5.83
CA PHE A 414 -9.95 -12.88 -6.34
C PHE A 414 -9.28 -12.94 -7.71
N THR A 415 -8.30 -13.81 -7.86
CA THR A 415 -7.54 -13.95 -9.11
C THR A 415 -7.61 -15.39 -9.62
N TYR A 416 -7.81 -15.52 -10.91
CA TYR A 416 -7.73 -16.77 -11.66
C TYR A 416 -6.61 -16.70 -12.69
N TRP A 417 -5.85 -17.77 -12.81
CA TRP A 417 -4.89 -18.01 -13.89
C TRP A 417 -5.23 -19.34 -14.54
N GLY A 418 -5.24 -19.37 -15.88
CA GLY A 418 -5.57 -20.56 -16.64
C GLY A 418 -4.70 -20.74 -17.88
N ASP A 419 -4.13 -21.92 -18.05
CA ASP A 419 -3.52 -22.36 -19.29
C ASP A 419 -4.61 -23.08 -20.10
N LEU A 420 -5.28 -22.32 -21.01
CA LEU A 420 -6.40 -22.85 -21.80
C LEU A 420 -5.94 -23.77 -22.93
N THR A 421 -4.75 -23.53 -23.42
CA THR A 421 -4.01 -24.37 -24.36
C THR A 421 -2.52 -24.19 -24.13
N ASP A 422 -1.68 -24.98 -24.78
CA ASP A 422 -0.20 -24.84 -24.72
C ASP A 422 0.29 -23.45 -25.14
N ARG A 423 -0.54 -22.69 -25.85
CA ARG A 423 -0.20 -21.37 -26.41
C ARG A 423 -1.04 -20.23 -25.89
N LEU A 424 -2.20 -20.50 -25.27
CA LEU A 424 -3.11 -19.49 -24.77
C LEU A 424 -3.22 -19.59 -23.25
N ARG A 425 -2.82 -18.53 -22.58
CA ARG A 425 -2.91 -18.38 -21.14
C ARG A 425 -3.73 -17.15 -20.80
N VAL A 426 -4.49 -17.22 -19.74
CA VAL A 426 -5.38 -16.13 -19.32
C VAL A 426 -5.23 -15.85 -17.83
N LYS A 427 -5.43 -14.60 -17.47
CA LYS A 427 -5.56 -14.13 -16.09
C LYS A 427 -6.83 -13.30 -15.99
N ALA A 428 -7.60 -13.52 -14.93
CA ALA A 428 -8.73 -12.66 -14.58
C ALA A 428 -8.64 -12.32 -13.09
N ARG A 429 -8.89 -11.06 -12.72
CA ARG A 429 -8.93 -10.62 -11.33
C ARG A 429 -10.14 -9.72 -11.09
N PHE A 430 -10.75 -9.91 -9.95
CA PHE A 430 -11.72 -8.99 -9.36
C PHE A 430 -11.14 -8.44 -8.06
N THR A 431 -11.28 -7.15 -7.84
CA THR A 431 -10.89 -6.48 -6.60
C THR A 431 -12.02 -5.57 -6.14
N ASP A 432 -12.34 -5.62 -4.86
CA ASP A 432 -13.20 -4.67 -4.15
C ASP A 432 -12.32 -3.97 -3.12
N TYR A 433 -12.28 -2.65 -3.14
CA TYR A 433 -11.45 -1.82 -2.27
C TYR A 433 -12.26 -0.70 -1.67
N SER A 434 -12.10 -0.46 -0.39
CA SER A 434 -12.62 0.71 0.30
C SER A 434 -11.53 1.41 1.10
N PHE A 435 -11.63 2.72 1.16
CA PHE A 435 -10.84 3.63 1.98
C PHE A 435 -11.79 4.61 2.65
N SER A 436 -11.61 4.86 3.93
CA SER A 436 -12.34 5.90 4.66
C SER A 436 -11.41 6.62 5.63
N GLU A 437 -11.65 7.92 5.83
CA GLU A 437 -10.98 8.74 6.82
C GLU A 437 -12.02 9.73 7.37
N ASP A 438 -12.42 9.54 8.63
CA ASP A 438 -13.35 10.43 9.34
C ASP A 438 -12.58 11.20 10.41
N ALA A 439 -12.39 12.50 10.18
CA ALA A 439 -11.60 13.32 11.05
C ALA A 439 -12.43 13.80 12.27
N GLU A 440 -11.91 13.56 13.47
CA GLU A 440 -12.53 13.97 14.72
C GLU A 440 -11.71 15.05 15.42
N SER A 441 -12.38 16.10 15.88
CA SER A 441 -11.78 17.16 16.70
C SER A 441 -11.80 16.80 18.19
N GLY A 442 -10.67 16.91 18.89
CA GLY A 442 -10.56 16.64 20.32
C GLY A 442 -11.46 17.55 21.20
N GLY A 443 -11.71 18.77 20.77
CA GLY A 443 -12.65 19.70 21.41
C GLY A 443 -14.12 19.48 21.03
N GLY A 444 -14.41 18.50 20.15
CA GLY A 444 -15.77 18.23 19.70
C GLY A 444 -16.37 19.34 18.84
N LEU A 445 -17.70 19.52 18.97
CA LEU A 445 -18.49 20.45 18.15
C LEU A 445 -18.57 21.88 18.76
N ILE A 446 -17.48 22.38 19.33
CA ILE A 446 -17.39 23.75 19.82
C ILE A 446 -16.54 24.61 18.89
N PRO A 447 -16.68 25.96 18.94
CA PRO A 447 -15.83 26.85 18.16
C PRO A 447 -14.34 26.66 18.46
N HIS A 448 -13.52 26.98 17.47
CA HIS A 448 -12.11 27.24 17.65
C HIS A 448 -11.93 28.63 18.27
N PHE A 449 -11.15 28.75 19.34
CA PHE A 449 -10.86 30.00 20.01
C PHE A 449 -9.38 30.34 19.87
N THR A 450 -9.11 31.61 19.59
CA THR A 450 -7.75 32.18 19.63
C THR A 450 -7.77 33.37 20.60
N VAL A 451 -6.86 33.37 21.57
CA VAL A 451 -6.68 34.52 22.50
C VAL A 451 -5.25 35.01 22.35
N THR A 452 -5.09 36.27 21.94
CA THR A 452 -3.79 36.91 21.83
C THR A 452 -3.31 37.36 23.23
N TYR A 453 -2.10 36.96 23.58
CA TYR A 453 -1.38 37.43 24.74
C TYR A 453 -0.16 38.22 24.32
N GLN A 454 -0.12 39.51 24.66
CA GLN A 454 0.94 40.42 24.23
C GLN A 454 1.65 41.07 25.43
N THR A 455 2.99 41.16 25.32
CA THR A 455 3.87 41.85 26.25
C THR A 455 4.76 42.84 25.49
N ALA A 456 5.63 43.54 26.21
CA ALA A 456 6.67 44.37 25.56
C ALA A 456 7.72 43.57 24.80
N ASP A 457 7.87 42.27 25.13
CA ASP A 457 8.91 41.39 24.62
C ASP A 457 8.42 40.50 23.45
N GLY A 458 7.09 40.41 23.22
CA GLY A 458 6.52 39.57 22.13
C GLY A 458 5.03 39.31 22.28
N SER A 459 4.52 38.42 21.44
CA SER A 459 3.10 38.06 21.41
C SER A 459 2.93 36.57 21.06
N ASP A 460 2.01 35.92 21.75
CA ASP A 460 1.55 34.58 21.48
C ASP A 460 0.05 34.52 21.23
N ASP A 461 -0.38 33.82 20.20
CA ASP A 461 -1.75 33.46 19.97
C ASP A 461 -2.02 32.08 20.57
N ILE A 462 -2.90 32.00 21.56
CA ILE A 462 -3.19 30.77 22.31
C ILE A 462 -4.49 30.17 21.81
N GLU A 463 -4.41 28.94 21.28
CA GLU A 463 -5.52 28.25 20.63
C GLU A 463 -6.11 27.15 21.52
N PHE A 464 -7.45 27.08 21.59
CA PHE A 464 -8.20 26.02 22.28
C PHE A 464 -9.60 25.86 21.65
N GLY A 465 -10.34 24.84 22.08
CA GLY A 465 -11.65 24.53 21.49
C GLY A 465 -11.58 23.45 20.43
N GLY A 466 -12.54 23.42 19.53
CA GLY A 466 -12.56 22.49 18.40
C GLY A 466 -11.53 22.87 17.34
N GLU A 467 -10.98 21.90 16.62
CA GLU A 467 -10.11 22.18 15.48
C GLU A 467 -10.96 22.76 14.32
N LYS A 468 -10.52 23.88 13.76
CA LYS A 468 -11.33 24.70 12.82
C LYS A 468 -11.61 24.07 11.46
N TYR A 469 -10.88 23.01 11.08
CA TYR A 469 -11.02 22.33 9.79
C TYR A 469 -11.62 20.92 9.91
N ARG A 470 -11.88 20.42 11.14
CA ARG A 470 -12.27 19.03 11.39
C ARG A 470 -13.70 18.84 11.90
N GLY A 471 -14.47 19.92 12.02
CA GLY A 471 -15.87 19.85 12.46
C GLY A 471 -16.83 19.24 11.42
N ALA A 472 -16.46 19.23 10.15
CA ALA A 472 -17.14 18.56 9.05
C ALA A 472 -16.08 18.17 8.01
N ASN A 473 -15.44 17.04 8.20
CA ASN A 473 -14.35 16.55 7.35
C ASN A 473 -14.35 15.01 7.33
N PHE A 474 -14.84 14.46 6.25
CA PHE A 474 -14.95 13.04 6.01
C PHE A 474 -14.67 12.72 4.56
N ILE A 475 -14.00 11.60 4.30
CA ILE A 475 -13.82 11.06 2.95
C ILE A 475 -14.00 9.56 2.95
N GLU A 476 -14.73 9.06 1.96
CA GLU A 476 -14.84 7.65 1.64
C GLU A 476 -14.60 7.45 0.14
N VAL A 477 -13.81 6.44 -0.20
CA VAL A 477 -13.58 6.00 -1.58
C VAL A 477 -13.84 4.50 -1.63
N ALA A 478 -14.74 4.07 -2.49
CA ALA A 478 -15.00 2.67 -2.76
C ALA A 478 -14.80 2.41 -4.24
N ASN A 479 -14.16 1.30 -4.59
CA ASN A 479 -14.02 0.94 -5.99
C ASN A 479 -14.05 -0.57 -6.22
N GLN A 480 -14.56 -0.94 -7.36
CA GLN A 480 -14.53 -2.29 -7.90
C GLN A 480 -13.72 -2.29 -9.17
N THR A 481 -12.81 -3.25 -9.26
CA THR A 481 -11.92 -3.40 -10.40
C THR A 481 -12.00 -4.84 -10.89
N PHE A 482 -12.23 -5.03 -12.17
CA PHE A 482 -12.11 -6.35 -12.77
C PHE A 482 -11.10 -6.33 -13.90
N THR A 483 -10.21 -7.32 -14.04
CA THR A 483 -9.10 -7.36 -15.00
C THR A 483 -9.11 -8.66 -15.79
N PHE A 484 -8.75 -8.59 -17.08
CA PHE A 484 -8.52 -9.77 -17.91
C PHE A 484 -7.30 -9.57 -18.81
N LYS A 485 -6.39 -10.48 -18.77
CA LYS A 485 -5.20 -10.53 -19.63
C LYS A 485 -5.16 -11.89 -20.31
N ALA A 486 -4.83 -11.89 -21.59
CA ALA A 486 -4.60 -13.10 -22.36
C ALA A 486 -3.24 -13.00 -23.05
N ASP A 487 -2.41 -14.00 -22.86
CA ASP A 487 -1.11 -14.16 -23.50
C ASP A 487 -1.19 -15.31 -24.52
N TYR A 488 -0.87 -15.02 -25.80
CA TYR A 488 -0.88 -16.00 -26.87
C TYR A 488 0.49 -16.11 -27.53
N GLN A 489 1.10 -17.28 -27.42
CA GLN A 489 2.40 -17.56 -28.03
C GLN A 489 2.23 -18.04 -29.47
N ILE A 490 2.87 -17.35 -30.42
CA ILE A 490 2.91 -17.75 -31.82
C ILE A 490 4.32 -17.59 -32.40
N GLY A 491 5.03 -18.71 -32.58
CA GLY A 491 6.43 -18.67 -33.00
C GLY A 491 7.27 -17.85 -32.04
N GLN A 492 7.94 -16.84 -32.55
CA GLN A 492 8.80 -15.92 -31.77
C GLN A 492 8.04 -14.72 -31.15
N HIS A 493 6.70 -14.69 -31.29
CA HIS A 493 5.86 -13.61 -30.79
C HIS A 493 5.09 -14.03 -29.55
N LEU A 494 5.04 -13.19 -28.53
CA LEU A 494 4.11 -13.26 -27.42
C LEU A 494 3.12 -12.08 -27.54
N ILE A 495 1.92 -12.39 -27.98
CA ILE A 495 0.84 -11.41 -28.09
C ILE A 495 0.10 -11.34 -26.77
N THR A 496 0.11 -10.18 -26.14
CA THR A 496 -0.66 -9.87 -24.94
C THR A 496 -1.83 -8.98 -25.30
N ALA A 497 -3.02 -9.39 -24.95
CA ALA A 497 -4.23 -8.57 -25.06
C ALA A 497 -4.91 -8.50 -23.70
N GLY A 498 -5.44 -7.35 -23.38
CA GLY A 498 -6.19 -7.20 -22.15
C GLY A 498 -7.12 -6.01 -22.15
N PHE A 499 -7.87 -5.99 -21.14
CA PHE A 499 -8.90 -5.01 -21.01
C PHE A 499 -9.20 -4.70 -19.54
N GLU A 500 -9.53 -3.44 -19.19
CA GLU A 500 -9.67 -2.85 -17.88
C GLU A 500 -11.02 -2.11 -17.65
N SER A 501 -11.90 -2.40 -16.57
CA SER A 501 -12.98 -1.58 -15.99
C SER A 501 -12.73 -1.22 -14.53
N PHE A 502 -12.70 -0.04 -14.23
CA PHE A 502 -12.69 0.50 -12.88
C PHE A 502 -14.01 1.26 -12.68
N ASP A 503 -14.68 0.93 -11.59
CA ASP A 503 -15.90 1.61 -11.14
C ASP A 503 -15.68 2.07 -9.70
N GLY A 504 -15.63 3.36 -9.49
CA GLY A 504 -15.31 3.97 -8.21
C GLY A 504 -16.28 5.07 -7.84
N THR A 505 -16.59 5.15 -6.55
CA THR A 505 -17.39 6.23 -5.96
C THR A 505 -16.53 6.96 -4.94
N VAL A 506 -16.59 8.29 -4.96
CA VAL A 506 -15.95 9.16 -3.98
C VAL A 506 -17.02 9.98 -3.27
N THR A 507 -17.04 9.88 -1.94
CA THR A 507 -17.83 10.72 -1.05
C THR A 507 -16.87 11.60 -0.27
N ASN A 508 -16.95 12.93 -0.43
CA ASN A 508 -16.11 13.87 0.28
C ASN A 508 -16.95 14.99 0.89
N GLN A 509 -16.81 15.17 2.18
CA GLN A 509 -17.42 16.23 2.95
C GLN A 509 -16.33 17.11 3.56
N PHE A 510 -16.33 18.39 3.27
CA PHE A 510 -15.39 19.31 3.88
C PHE A 510 -16.01 20.71 4.00
N LEU A 511 -16.13 21.17 5.23
CA LEU A 511 -16.53 22.55 5.53
C LEU A 511 -15.66 23.11 6.67
N ALA A 512 -14.71 23.95 6.30
CA ALA A 512 -13.87 24.64 7.27
C ALA A 512 -14.72 25.53 8.18
N ARG A 513 -14.37 25.60 9.47
CA ARG A 513 -15.02 26.47 10.46
C ARG A 513 -16.53 26.23 10.63
N TYR A 514 -16.96 25.00 10.39
CA TYR A 514 -18.35 24.61 10.61
C TYR A 514 -18.81 24.89 12.06
N ASN A 515 -17.93 24.63 13.02
CA ASN A 515 -18.18 24.89 14.44
C ASN A 515 -17.92 26.37 14.85
N GLY A 516 -17.35 27.17 13.95
CA GLY A 516 -16.97 28.56 14.19
C GLY A 516 -15.51 28.76 14.57
N GLU A 517 -15.05 30.00 14.39
CA GLU A 517 -13.72 30.49 14.80
C GLU A 517 -13.94 31.86 15.46
N ILE A 518 -13.42 32.05 16.66
CA ILE A 518 -13.60 33.24 17.48
C ILE A 518 -12.28 33.72 18.03
N ASP A 519 -11.87 34.94 17.70
CA ASP A 519 -10.61 35.51 18.14
C ASP A 519 -10.84 36.66 19.12
N PHE A 520 -9.94 36.77 20.11
CA PHE A 520 -9.91 37.83 21.10
C PHE A 520 -8.54 38.49 21.12
N ASP A 521 -8.50 39.82 21.10
CA ASP A 521 -7.26 40.60 21.04
C ASP A 521 -6.49 40.61 22.37
N SER A 522 -7.16 40.22 23.48
CA SER A 522 -6.54 40.10 24.81
C SER A 522 -7.26 39.07 25.67
N ILE A 523 -6.62 38.69 26.80
CA ILE A 523 -7.25 37.84 27.82
C ILE A 523 -8.40 38.57 28.50
N GLU A 524 -8.29 39.89 28.67
CA GLU A 524 -9.33 40.74 29.24
C GLU A 524 -10.57 40.77 28.34
N ASP A 525 -10.40 40.85 27.02
CA ASP A 525 -11.50 40.79 26.06
C ASP A 525 -12.15 39.40 26.07
N PHE A 526 -11.35 38.34 26.19
CA PHE A 526 -11.87 36.99 26.36
C PHE A 526 -12.69 36.85 27.65
N GLU A 527 -12.21 37.38 28.76
CA GLU A 527 -12.94 37.40 30.03
C GLU A 527 -14.20 38.25 29.93
N ALA A 528 -14.17 39.37 29.20
CA ALA A 528 -15.33 40.21 28.94
C ALA A 528 -16.32 39.61 27.93
N GLY A 529 -15.85 38.72 27.03
CA GLY A 529 -16.62 38.17 25.91
C GLY A 529 -16.71 39.13 24.73
N GLU A 530 -15.74 40.03 24.62
CA GLU A 530 -15.63 41.04 23.56
C GLU A 530 -14.69 40.49 22.46
N TRP A 531 -15.25 39.74 21.51
CA TRP A 531 -14.52 39.17 20.41
C TRP A 531 -14.17 40.22 19.35
N SER A 532 -12.96 40.12 18.77
CA SER A 532 -12.49 40.95 17.65
C SER A 532 -12.84 40.34 16.30
N TYR A 533 -12.90 39.01 16.22
CA TYR A 533 -13.19 38.29 15.00
C TYR A 533 -14.11 37.11 15.26
N LEU A 534 -15.12 36.95 14.39
CA LEU A 534 -16.03 35.83 14.39
C LEU A 534 -16.25 35.34 12.95
N ARG A 535 -15.98 34.06 12.70
CA ARG A 535 -16.22 33.44 11.42
C ARG A 535 -16.95 32.12 11.57
N PHE A 536 -17.97 31.97 10.77
CA PHE A 536 -18.78 30.76 10.63
C PHE A 536 -18.92 30.43 9.16
N GLN A 537 -18.81 29.12 8.83
CA GLN A 537 -19.20 28.62 7.53
C GLN A 537 -20.30 27.59 7.73
N VAL A 538 -21.40 27.77 7.03
CA VAL A 538 -22.56 26.89 7.10
C VAL A 538 -23.02 26.50 5.70
N PRO A 539 -23.63 25.32 5.53
CA PRO A 539 -24.23 24.94 4.27
C PRO A 539 -25.28 25.97 3.82
N ALA A 540 -25.37 26.23 2.51
CA ALA A 540 -26.33 27.17 1.96
C ALA A 540 -27.79 26.78 2.21
N ALA A 541 -28.09 25.51 2.35
CA ALA A 541 -29.40 24.95 2.60
C ALA A 541 -29.82 24.99 4.09
N GLY A 542 -28.88 25.23 5.01
CA GLY A 542 -29.14 25.36 6.45
C GLY A 542 -28.02 24.75 7.30
N ILE A 543 -27.87 25.24 8.54
CA ILE A 543 -26.73 24.92 9.41
C ILE A 543 -26.56 23.41 9.69
N ASN A 544 -27.62 22.61 9.63
CA ASN A 544 -27.58 21.18 9.91
C ASN A 544 -27.64 20.33 8.64
N ASP A 545 -27.59 20.94 7.46
CA ASP A 545 -27.69 20.21 6.19
C ASP A 545 -26.29 19.92 5.60
N LEU A 546 -25.53 19.05 6.27
CA LEU A 546 -24.21 18.62 5.83
C LEU A 546 -24.27 17.81 4.52
N ASP A 547 -25.39 17.16 4.22
CA ASP A 547 -25.56 16.44 2.95
C ASP A 547 -25.47 17.38 1.74
N SER A 548 -25.88 18.65 1.90
CA SER A 548 -25.82 19.65 0.83
C SER A 548 -24.40 20.10 0.46
N ILE A 549 -23.41 19.82 1.30
CA ILE A 549 -21.98 20.11 1.05
C ILE A 549 -21.16 18.85 0.79
N THR A 550 -21.78 17.69 0.84
CA THR A 550 -21.15 16.41 0.57
C THR A 550 -21.08 16.21 -0.95
N ALA A 551 -19.86 16.18 -1.47
CA ALA A 551 -19.61 15.85 -2.87
C ALA A 551 -19.65 14.34 -3.06
N ASN A 552 -20.56 13.86 -3.90
CA ASN A 552 -20.61 12.46 -4.34
C ASN A 552 -20.41 12.45 -5.84
N PHE A 553 -19.45 11.67 -6.32
CA PHE A 553 -19.24 11.47 -7.75
C PHE A 553 -18.69 10.09 -8.05
N ASP A 554 -19.07 9.57 -9.19
CA ASP A 554 -18.62 8.30 -9.70
C ASP A 554 -17.50 8.50 -10.73
N VAL A 555 -16.58 7.54 -10.76
CA VAL A 555 -15.49 7.50 -11.73
C VAL A 555 -15.51 6.15 -12.41
N GLU A 556 -15.81 6.14 -13.69
CA GLU A 556 -15.72 4.93 -14.53
C GLU A 556 -14.50 5.03 -15.44
N GLN A 557 -13.67 3.99 -15.46
CA GLN A 557 -12.56 3.91 -16.41
C GLN A 557 -12.60 2.58 -17.16
N PHE A 558 -12.46 2.64 -18.48
CA PHE A 558 -12.32 1.48 -19.34
C PHE A 558 -11.01 1.55 -20.10
N THR A 559 -10.28 0.45 -20.09
CA THR A 559 -9.00 0.34 -20.76
C THR A 559 -8.97 -0.88 -21.67
N TYR A 560 -8.32 -0.74 -22.81
CA TYR A 560 -7.99 -1.83 -23.72
C TYR A 560 -6.53 -1.72 -24.11
N TYR A 561 -5.84 -2.86 -24.22
CA TYR A 561 -4.47 -2.87 -24.69
C TYR A 561 -4.15 -4.12 -25.52
N LEU A 562 -3.16 -3.93 -26.39
CA LEU A 562 -2.57 -4.99 -27.20
C LEU A 562 -1.07 -4.74 -27.27
N GLN A 563 -0.28 -5.79 -27.07
CA GLN A 563 1.18 -5.77 -27.11
C GLN A 563 1.69 -6.99 -27.87
N ASP A 564 2.78 -6.81 -28.60
CA ASP A 564 3.58 -7.89 -29.17
C ASP A 564 5.01 -7.77 -28.63
N GLU A 565 5.49 -8.83 -28.03
CA GLU A 565 6.88 -9.01 -27.71
C GLU A 565 7.47 -10.03 -28.68
N TRP A 566 8.33 -9.54 -29.57
CA TRP A 566 8.93 -10.31 -30.64
C TRP A 566 10.40 -10.57 -30.40
N ALA A 567 10.78 -11.83 -30.17
CA ALA A 567 12.18 -12.28 -30.17
C ALA A 567 12.67 -12.35 -31.63
N ALA A 568 13.04 -11.17 -32.19
CA ALA A 568 13.39 -11.02 -33.60
C ALA A 568 14.68 -11.77 -33.98
N SER A 569 15.57 -12.00 -33.01
CA SER A 569 16.79 -12.83 -33.14
C SER A 569 17.32 -13.19 -31.76
N ASP A 570 18.35 -14.01 -31.69
CA ASP A 570 19.02 -14.42 -30.43
C ASP A 570 19.62 -13.25 -29.63
N VAL A 571 19.70 -12.06 -30.22
CA VAL A 571 20.30 -10.86 -29.63
C VAL A 571 19.40 -9.62 -29.72
N LEU A 572 18.19 -9.76 -30.24
CA LEU A 572 17.27 -8.63 -30.45
C LEU A 572 15.84 -9.01 -30.10
N ASP A 573 15.34 -8.44 -29.04
CA ASP A 573 13.93 -8.45 -28.64
C ASP A 573 13.30 -7.10 -28.92
N LEU A 574 12.10 -7.10 -29.47
CA LEU A 574 11.32 -5.91 -29.78
C LEU A 574 9.96 -5.97 -29.07
N GLN A 575 9.52 -4.87 -28.53
CA GLN A 575 8.21 -4.74 -27.91
C GLN A 575 7.42 -3.61 -28.55
N PHE A 576 6.21 -3.89 -28.95
CA PHE A 576 5.26 -2.93 -29.54
C PHE A 576 3.93 -3.06 -28.83
N GLY A 577 3.34 -1.93 -28.48
CA GLY A 577 2.03 -1.99 -27.84
C GLY A 577 1.23 -0.71 -28.01
N VAL A 578 -0.06 -0.85 -27.83
CA VAL A 578 -1.02 0.25 -27.79
C VAL A 578 -1.95 0.05 -26.61
N ARG A 579 -2.21 1.13 -25.89
CA ARG A 579 -3.19 1.21 -24.81
C ARG A 579 -4.14 2.36 -25.08
N VAL A 580 -5.42 2.15 -24.82
CA VAL A 580 -6.46 3.15 -24.89
C VAL A 580 -7.22 3.17 -23.59
N ASP A 581 -7.22 4.31 -22.93
CA ASP A 581 -7.97 4.55 -21.69
C ASP A 581 -9.12 5.51 -21.98
N SER A 582 -10.31 5.18 -21.47
CA SER A 582 -11.50 6.03 -21.52
C SER A 582 -11.95 6.29 -20.10
N LEU A 583 -12.01 7.56 -19.72
CA LEU A 583 -12.44 8.01 -18.40
C LEU A 583 -13.78 8.73 -18.51
N LYS A 584 -14.67 8.43 -17.57
CA LYS A 584 -15.96 9.12 -17.40
C LYS A 584 -16.12 9.44 -15.91
N THR A 585 -16.54 10.68 -15.61
CA THR A 585 -16.82 11.20 -14.28
C THR A 585 -18.20 11.84 -14.24
#